data_7b50ba85ee513f3a68852b78f1d27505
#
_entry.id   7b50ba85ee513f3a68852b78f1d27505
#
_cell.length_a   1.000
_cell.length_b   1.000
_cell.length_c   1.000
_cell.angle_alpha   90.00
_cell.angle_beta   90.00
_cell.angle_gamma   90.00
#
_symmetry.space_group_name_H-M   'P 1'
#
loop_
_entity.id
_entity.type
_entity.pdbx_description
1 polymer ?
#
loop_
_entity_poly.entity_id
_entity_poly.type
_entity_poly.pdbx_seq_one_letter_code
_entity_poly.pdbx_strand_id
1 'polypeptide(L)'
;MAEYEVSSYDGCVHALKQPDLRQSLYDAAAIMMSDVLVNLHGKEHRARRLIEGTIFRKDVFLHYEKNFLPRTLDETIRPFLEDGRGDLVDIGYRVMMNLTVDFAGIDRPKRSHEETSELLRLLKDFSLAPALGQSLNDDIEPKKARIRKAMAEFDERFFTPSRRRREALLAEVEAGRMEKDELPDDVLMALILGQEKLQMTDEQFLQEGIFYMLAGAHTTIHSLAHAMHELFEWLDAHPEDIALLKDDPFFIQRCVFESLRLHPSSPVAKRRALCPVTLVEGEEVVEGEEVVVNMRQANRNPEFFGEDPDRYNPHREVTGGKTAYGLSMGYGMHACIGRNLAIGVEPRPNSTCEDHQYGTVPLIVESLLRFGVQRDPEGEPRKDETITRITWSEYPVVFKPEEALI
;
A
#
# COMPACT_ATOMS: atom_id res chain seq x y z
N MET A 1 -19.44 -22.20 -9.28
CA MET A 1 -18.85 -21.42 -10.39
C MET A 1 -17.47 -21.98 -10.59
N ALA A 2 -17.02 -22.14 -11.83
CA ALA A 2 -15.65 -22.56 -12.10
C ALA A 2 -14.70 -21.41 -11.75
N GLU A 3 -13.51 -21.77 -11.28
CA GLU A 3 -12.42 -20.85 -10.97
C GLU A 3 -11.22 -21.25 -11.83
N TYR A 4 -10.71 -20.30 -12.62
CA TYR A 4 -9.57 -20.50 -13.52
C TYR A 4 -8.34 -19.80 -12.94
N GLU A 5 -7.24 -20.52 -12.80
CA GLU A 5 -6.00 -19.91 -12.31
C GLU A 5 -5.04 -19.62 -13.47
N VAL A 6 -4.54 -18.39 -13.50
CA VAL A 6 -3.49 -17.93 -14.42
C VAL A 6 -2.25 -17.59 -13.61
N SER A 7 -1.12 -18.24 -13.91
CA SER A 7 0.14 -18.11 -13.18
C SER A 7 1.36 -17.79 -14.05
N SER A 8 1.24 -17.91 -15.38
CA SER A 8 2.28 -17.43 -16.30
C SER A 8 2.36 -15.90 -16.26
N TYR A 9 3.55 -15.31 -16.43
CA TYR A 9 3.73 -13.85 -16.36
C TYR A 9 2.87 -13.14 -17.41
N ASP A 10 2.95 -13.58 -18.66
CA ASP A 10 2.23 -12.96 -19.77
C ASP A 10 0.72 -13.25 -19.69
N GLY A 11 0.31 -14.41 -19.22
CA GLY A 11 -1.09 -14.73 -18.91
C GLY A 11 -1.67 -13.82 -17.83
N CYS A 12 -0.93 -13.58 -16.74
CA CYS A 12 -1.30 -12.63 -15.69
C CYS A 12 -1.45 -11.20 -16.24
N VAL A 13 -0.48 -10.74 -17.06
CA VAL A 13 -0.54 -9.41 -17.70
C VAL A 13 -1.77 -9.32 -18.62
N HIS A 14 -2.05 -10.36 -19.40
CA HIS A 14 -3.22 -10.42 -20.27
C HIS A 14 -4.52 -10.30 -19.46
N ALA A 15 -4.70 -11.15 -18.45
CA ALA A 15 -5.88 -11.15 -17.61
C ALA A 15 -6.10 -9.81 -16.87
N LEU A 16 -5.02 -9.17 -16.38
CA LEU A 16 -5.06 -7.87 -15.71
C LEU A 16 -5.39 -6.71 -16.64
N LYS A 17 -5.13 -6.85 -17.95
CA LYS A 17 -5.48 -5.86 -18.98
C LYS A 17 -6.86 -6.03 -19.57
N GLN A 18 -7.46 -7.22 -19.42
CA GLN A 18 -8.71 -7.56 -20.08
C GLN A 18 -9.85 -6.69 -19.55
N PRO A 19 -10.49 -5.86 -20.43
CA PRO A 19 -11.54 -4.94 -19.99
C PRO A 19 -12.84 -5.65 -19.60
N ASP A 20 -13.05 -6.89 -20.06
CA ASP A 20 -14.23 -7.68 -19.75
C ASP A 20 -14.07 -8.54 -18.50
N LEU A 21 -12.95 -8.38 -17.79
CA LEU A 21 -12.66 -8.98 -16.49
C LEU A 21 -12.65 -7.91 -15.39
N ARG A 22 -13.78 -7.73 -14.68
CA ARG A 22 -13.84 -6.76 -13.58
C ARG A 22 -13.16 -7.27 -12.31
N GLN A 23 -12.65 -6.37 -11.49
CA GLN A 23 -12.18 -6.66 -10.15
C GLN A 23 -13.29 -7.30 -9.29
N SER A 24 -12.99 -8.40 -8.59
CA SER A 24 -13.97 -9.13 -7.75
C SER A 24 -13.42 -9.53 -6.37
N LEU A 25 -12.13 -9.31 -6.10
CA LEU A 25 -11.49 -9.72 -4.83
C LEU A 25 -12.19 -9.15 -3.60
N TYR A 26 -12.75 -7.95 -3.70
CA TYR A 26 -13.38 -7.24 -2.59
C TYR A 26 -14.90 -7.20 -2.64
N ASP A 27 -15.55 -8.03 -3.47
CA ASP A 27 -17.03 -8.11 -3.56
C ASP A 27 -17.66 -8.38 -2.18
N ALA A 28 -17.03 -9.20 -1.35
CA ALA A 28 -17.48 -9.50 0.02
C ALA A 28 -17.43 -8.27 0.96
N ALA A 29 -16.60 -7.28 0.67
CA ALA A 29 -16.45 -6.06 1.44
C ALA A 29 -17.42 -4.93 1.01
N ALA A 30 -18.44 -5.23 0.22
CA ALA A 30 -19.39 -4.26 -0.35
C ALA A 30 -20.03 -3.33 0.70
N ILE A 31 -20.16 -3.77 1.95
CA ILE A 31 -20.70 -2.97 3.06
C ILE A 31 -19.97 -1.63 3.25
N MET A 32 -18.69 -1.52 2.82
CA MET A 32 -17.89 -0.30 2.94
C MET A 32 -17.00 -0.04 1.72
N MET A 33 -17.02 -0.90 0.71
CA MET A 33 -16.13 -0.80 -0.46
C MET A 33 -16.87 -0.98 -1.78
N SER A 34 -18.20 -0.84 -1.83
CA SER A 34 -18.99 -1.04 -3.07
C SER A 34 -18.56 -0.08 -4.18
N ASP A 35 -18.34 1.19 -3.84
CA ASP A 35 -18.18 2.28 -4.78
C ASP A 35 -16.81 2.99 -4.67
N VAL A 36 -15.80 2.29 -4.13
CA VAL A 36 -14.43 2.81 -4.03
C VAL A 36 -13.62 2.52 -5.31
N LEU A 37 -12.57 3.31 -5.54
CA LEU A 37 -11.77 3.26 -6.77
C LEU A 37 -11.38 1.84 -7.18
N VAL A 38 -10.95 0.97 -6.26
CA VAL A 38 -10.49 -0.39 -6.58
C VAL A 38 -11.61 -1.31 -7.08
N ASN A 39 -12.87 -1.04 -6.73
CA ASN A 39 -14.04 -1.84 -7.13
C ASN A 39 -14.81 -1.27 -8.31
N LEU A 40 -14.62 0.02 -8.62
CA LEU A 40 -15.19 0.63 -9.80
C LEU A 40 -14.67 -0.01 -11.08
N HIS A 41 -15.46 0.05 -12.15
CA HIS A 41 -15.11 -0.50 -13.45
C HIS A 41 -15.41 0.48 -14.59
N GLY A 42 -14.77 0.29 -15.74
CA GLY A 42 -15.07 1.00 -16.97
C GLY A 42 -14.97 2.52 -16.85
N LYS A 43 -16.04 3.23 -17.25
CA LYS A 43 -16.06 4.70 -17.32
C LYS A 43 -16.01 5.35 -15.93
N GLU A 44 -16.67 4.78 -14.93
CA GLU A 44 -16.71 5.30 -13.57
C GLU A 44 -15.34 5.21 -12.91
N HIS A 45 -14.69 4.05 -13.01
CA HIS A 45 -13.31 3.87 -12.58
C HIS A 45 -12.39 4.91 -13.22
N ARG A 46 -12.49 5.08 -14.55
CA ARG A 46 -11.64 6.03 -15.28
C ARG A 46 -11.86 7.47 -14.81
N ALA A 47 -13.11 7.88 -14.62
CA ALA A 47 -13.43 9.24 -14.18
C ALA A 47 -12.87 9.50 -12.78
N ARG A 48 -13.09 8.57 -11.84
CA ARG A 48 -12.58 8.66 -10.47
C ARG A 48 -11.07 8.68 -10.45
N ARG A 49 -10.42 7.73 -11.13
CA ARG A 49 -8.96 7.63 -11.19
C ARG A 49 -8.28 8.85 -11.80
N LEU A 50 -8.91 9.55 -12.76
CA LEU A 50 -8.38 10.79 -13.33
C LEU A 50 -8.36 11.92 -12.29
N ILE A 51 -9.39 12.04 -11.46
CA ILE A 51 -9.47 13.07 -10.42
C ILE A 51 -8.47 12.77 -9.30
N GLU A 52 -8.52 11.57 -8.74
CA GLU A 52 -7.61 11.17 -7.67
C GLU A 52 -6.15 11.19 -8.14
N GLY A 53 -5.90 10.79 -9.39
CA GLY A 53 -4.57 10.82 -10.01
C GLY A 53 -3.92 12.19 -10.06
N THR A 54 -4.67 13.29 -9.85
CA THR A 54 -4.12 14.65 -9.87
C THR A 54 -3.11 14.90 -8.76
N ILE A 55 -3.19 14.17 -7.65
CA ILE A 55 -2.25 14.25 -6.53
C ILE A 55 -1.18 13.16 -6.57
N PHE A 56 -1.33 12.13 -7.40
CA PHE A 56 -0.33 11.05 -7.55
C PHE A 56 0.73 11.42 -8.60
N ARG A 57 1.35 12.60 -8.44
CA ARG A 57 2.35 13.18 -9.34
C ARG A 57 3.72 13.23 -8.66
N LYS A 58 4.77 13.26 -9.50
CA LYS A 58 6.17 13.29 -9.03
C LYS A 58 6.45 14.47 -8.12
N ASP A 59 5.97 15.67 -8.46
CA ASP A 59 6.19 16.89 -7.67
C ASP A 59 5.57 16.81 -6.27
N VAL A 60 4.32 16.30 -6.16
CA VAL A 60 3.64 16.06 -4.90
C VAL A 60 4.41 15.02 -4.07
N PHE A 61 4.86 13.93 -4.70
CA PHE A 61 5.60 12.89 -4.00
C PHE A 61 6.97 13.36 -3.49
N LEU A 62 7.72 14.09 -4.29
CA LEU A 62 8.99 14.66 -3.84
C LEU A 62 8.81 15.66 -2.70
N HIS A 63 7.73 16.47 -2.74
CA HIS A 63 7.38 17.35 -1.64
C HIS A 63 7.04 16.56 -0.37
N TYR A 64 6.25 15.49 -0.52
CA TYR A 64 5.89 14.60 0.57
C TYR A 64 7.12 13.91 1.18
N GLU A 65 7.99 13.30 0.36
CA GLU A 65 9.21 12.62 0.81
C GLU A 65 10.16 13.57 1.56
N LYS A 66 10.26 14.83 1.13
CA LYS A 66 11.18 15.82 1.72
C LYS A 66 10.64 16.51 2.97
N ASN A 67 9.34 16.76 3.04
CA ASN A 67 8.76 17.64 4.05
C ASN A 67 7.81 16.94 5.04
N PHE A 68 7.03 15.97 4.61
CA PHE A 68 6.02 15.33 5.46
C PHE A 68 6.52 14.02 6.08
N LEU A 69 7.10 13.15 5.28
CA LEU A 69 7.56 11.83 5.73
C LEU A 69 8.56 11.92 6.89
N PRO A 70 9.65 12.71 6.81
CA PRO A 70 10.64 12.75 7.89
C PRO A 70 10.04 13.21 9.22
N ARG A 71 9.17 14.21 9.17
CA ARG A 71 8.51 14.74 10.36
C ARG A 71 7.56 13.71 10.99
N THR A 72 6.68 13.11 10.17
CA THR A 72 5.70 12.15 10.66
C THR A 72 6.38 10.88 11.18
N LEU A 73 7.49 10.47 10.53
CA LEU A 73 8.30 9.35 10.97
C LEU A 73 8.96 9.64 12.33
N ASP A 74 9.64 10.78 12.48
CA ASP A 74 10.27 11.17 13.74
C ASP A 74 9.26 11.25 14.90
N GLU A 75 8.13 11.94 14.69
CA GLU A 75 7.05 12.03 15.69
C GLU A 75 6.52 10.65 16.12
N THR A 76 6.45 9.70 15.19
CA THR A 76 5.85 8.38 15.45
C THR A 76 6.83 7.41 16.09
N ILE A 77 8.12 7.45 15.68
CA ILE A 77 9.10 6.46 16.13
C ILE A 77 9.79 6.84 17.45
N ARG A 78 9.76 8.11 17.82
CA ARG A 78 10.44 8.64 19.01
C ARG A 78 10.20 7.84 20.30
N PRO A 79 8.96 7.44 20.67
CA PRO A 79 8.73 6.65 21.89
C PRO A 79 9.50 5.31 21.87
N PHE A 80 9.62 4.67 20.72
CA PHE A 80 10.36 3.41 20.60
C PHE A 80 11.87 3.60 20.69
N LEU A 81 12.39 4.75 20.22
CA LEU A 81 13.78 5.12 20.38
C LEU A 81 14.14 5.42 21.85
N GLU A 82 13.23 6.06 22.59
CA GLU A 82 13.39 6.32 24.01
C GLU A 82 13.35 5.02 24.84
N ASP A 83 12.53 4.04 24.44
CA ASP A 83 12.45 2.72 25.08
C ASP A 83 13.60 1.79 24.64
N GLY A 84 14.31 2.12 23.56
CA GLY A 84 15.39 1.33 22.98
C GLY A 84 14.97 0.01 22.34
N ARG A 85 13.67 -0.26 22.25
CA ARG A 85 13.09 -1.49 21.67
C ARG A 85 11.67 -1.27 21.15
N GLY A 86 11.21 -2.21 20.34
CA GLY A 86 9.84 -2.17 19.82
C GLY A 86 9.50 -3.43 19.02
N ASP A 87 8.31 -3.43 18.48
CA ASP A 87 7.86 -4.38 17.48
C ASP A 87 7.78 -3.70 16.12
N LEU A 88 8.52 -4.21 15.13
CA LEU A 88 8.59 -3.63 13.79
C LEU A 88 7.22 -3.57 13.12
N VAL A 89 6.33 -4.54 13.42
CA VAL A 89 4.96 -4.57 12.86
C VAL A 89 4.13 -3.45 13.48
N ASP A 90 4.18 -3.24 14.81
CA ASP A 90 3.46 -2.14 15.48
C ASP A 90 4.02 -0.77 15.04
N ILE A 91 5.35 -0.62 15.01
CA ILE A 91 6.03 0.60 14.50
C ILE A 91 5.55 0.88 13.09
N GLY A 92 5.60 -0.11 12.21
CA GLY A 92 5.17 0.01 10.83
C GLY A 92 3.69 0.41 10.70
N TYR A 93 2.79 -0.20 11.50
CA TYR A 93 1.38 0.18 11.52
C TYR A 93 1.16 1.64 11.94
N ARG A 94 1.86 2.12 12.95
CA ARG A 94 1.75 3.51 13.41
C ARG A 94 2.28 4.50 12.39
N VAL A 95 3.46 4.24 11.84
CA VAL A 95 4.07 5.09 10.81
C VAL A 95 3.17 5.14 9.58
N MET A 96 2.77 3.97 9.05
CA MET A 96 1.96 3.92 7.83
C MET A 96 0.55 4.46 8.03
N MET A 97 -0.06 4.26 9.20
CA MET A 97 -1.35 4.87 9.51
C MET A 97 -1.25 6.40 9.44
N ASN A 98 -0.29 6.98 10.14
CA ASN A 98 -0.12 8.43 10.18
C ASN A 98 0.17 9.03 8.81
N LEU A 99 1.06 8.40 8.04
CA LEU A 99 1.40 8.84 6.67
C LEU A 99 0.21 8.70 5.71
N THR A 100 -0.52 7.61 5.82
CA THR A 100 -1.65 7.32 4.92
C THR A 100 -2.82 8.27 5.18
N VAL A 101 -3.19 8.51 6.45
CA VAL A 101 -4.30 9.42 6.76
C VAL A 101 -3.96 10.87 6.43
N ASP A 102 -2.71 11.30 6.64
CA ASP A 102 -2.25 12.62 6.22
C ASP A 102 -2.37 12.79 4.70
N PHE A 103 -1.95 11.78 3.90
CA PHE A 103 -2.08 11.80 2.44
C PHE A 103 -3.53 11.68 1.95
N ALA A 104 -4.35 10.90 2.65
CA ALA A 104 -5.78 10.77 2.36
C ALA A 104 -6.57 12.06 2.66
N GLY A 105 -6.01 12.96 3.44
CA GLY A 105 -6.68 14.18 3.86
C GLY A 105 -7.53 14.01 5.13
N ILE A 106 -7.20 13.05 5.97
CA ILE A 106 -7.84 12.84 7.27
C ILE A 106 -6.99 13.51 8.34
N ASP A 107 -7.52 14.53 8.93
CA ASP A 107 -6.80 15.34 9.92
C ASP A 107 -6.57 14.58 11.23
N ARG A 108 -5.38 14.75 11.78
CA ARG A 108 -4.98 14.27 13.11
C ARG A 108 -4.68 15.46 14.01
N PRO A 109 -5.71 16.10 14.60
CA PRO A 109 -5.53 17.37 15.31
C PRO A 109 -4.65 17.27 16.56
N LYS A 110 -4.57 16.10 17.20
CA LYS A 110 -3.74 15.87 18.39
C LYS A 110 -2.33 15.40 18.04
N ARG A 111 -2.15 14.74 16.89
CA ARG A 111 -0.90 14.08 16.45
C ARG A 111 -0.24 13.23 17.55
N SER A 112 -1.08 12.63 18.42
CA SER A 112 -0.62 11.87 19.58
C SER A 112 -0.62 10.37 19.32
N HIS A 113 0.11 9.63 20.17
CA HIS A 113 0.16 8.17 20.15
C HIS A 113 -1.23 7.55 20.38
N GLU A 114 -2.05 8.14 21.24
CA GLU A 114 -3.41 7.70 21.54
C GLU A 114 -4.32 7.87 20.31
N GLU A 115 -4.22 9.02 19.63
CA GLU A 115 -5.00 9.28 18.40
C GLU A 115 -4.63 8.27 17.30
N THR A 116 -3.35 7.96 17.14
CA THR A 116 -2.90 6.90 16.24
C THR A 116 -3.46 5.53 16.65
N SER A 117 -3.47 5.22 17.95
CA SER A 117 -4.05 3.96 18.46
C SER A 117 -5.55 3.84 18.17
N GLU A 118 -6.28 4.95 18.24
CA GLU A 118 -7.70 5.00 17.87
C GLU A 118 -7.92 4.71 16.37
N LEU A 119 -7.13 5.32 15.51
CA LEU A 119 -7.17 5.06 14.06
C LEU A 119 -6.81 3.60 13.75
N LEU A 120 -5.80 3.03 14.42
CA LEU A 120 -5.44 1.61 14.27
C LEU A 120 -6.55 0.67 14.73
N ARG A 121 -7.26 1.01 15.79
CA ARG A 121 -8.44 0.24 16.24
C ARG A 121 -9.52 0.24 15.14
N LEU A 122 -9.81 1.41 14.57
CA LEU A 122 -10.77 1.53 13.46
C LEU A 122 -10.32 0.74 12.23
N LEU A 123 -9.03 0.82 11.87
CA LEU A 123 -8.46 0.02 10.78
C LEU A 123 -8.68 -1.48 11.00
N LYS A 124 -8.46 -1.97 12.23
CA LYS A 124 -8.71 -3.37 12.59
C LYS A 124 -10.18 -3.76 12.41
N ASP A 125 -11.10 -2.86 12.78
CA ASP A 125 -12.53 -3.10 12.58
C ASP A 125 -12.91 -3.12 11.10
N PHE A 126 -12.37 -2.24 10.28
CA PHE A 126 -12.55 -2.22 8.83
C PHE A 126 -11.97 -3.45 8.15
N SER A 127 -10.86 -3.99 8.66
CA SER A 127 -10.22 -5.20 8.12
C SER A 127 -11.09 -6.47 8.24
N LEU A 128 -12.19 -6.42 9.01
CA LEU A 128 -13.17 -7.50 9.04
C LEU A 128 -13.98 -7.62 7.73
N ALA A 129 -14.12 -6.55 6.95
CA ALA A 129 -14.97 -6.54 5.76
C ALA A 129 -14.45 -7.47 4.64
N PRO A 130 -13.18 -7.46 4.24
CA PRO A 130 -12.64 -8.45 3.29
C PRO A 130 -12.79 -9.90 3.76
N ALA A 131 -12.78 -10.14 5.08
CA ALA A 131 -12.92 -11.47 5.66
C ALA A 131 -14.38 -11.99 5.67
N LEU A 132 -15.39 -11.14 5.41
CA LEU A 132 -16.79 -11.58 5.39
C LEU A 132 -17.06 -12.67 4.35
N GLY A 133 -16.35 -12.66 3.22
CA GLY A 133 -16.49 -13.67 2.16
C GLY A 133 -15.88 -15.04 2.50
N GLN A 134 -15.10 -15.14 3.55
CA GLN A 134 -14.44 -16.38 3.99
C GLN A 134 -15.20 -17.10 5.11
N SER A 135 -16.22 -16.46 5.67
CA SER A 135 -17.02 -16.99 6.79
C SER A 135 -18.19 -17.82 6.27
N LEU A 136 -17.94 -19.09 5.91
CA LEU A 136 -18.96 -19.95 5.33
C LEU A 136 -20.04 -20.45 6.33
N ASN A 137 -19.76 -20.43 7.64
CA ASN A 137 -20.64 -20.98 8.67
C ASN A 137 -20.85 -20.07 9.89
N ASP A 138 -20.26 -18.87 9.92
CA ASP A 138 -20.41 -17.94 11.01
C ASP A 138 -21.58 -16.96 10.77
N ASP A 139 -22.25 -16.56 11.85
CA ASP A 139 -23.13 -15.42 11.79
C ASP A 139 -22.32 -14.15 11.48
N ILE A 140 -22.48 -13.62 10.25
CA ILE A 140 -21.77 -12.43 9.76
C ILE A 140 -22.38 -11.11 10.25
N GLU A 141 -23.59 -11.12 10.82
CA GLU A 141 -24.27 -9.89 11.23
C GLU A 141 -23.58 -9.16 12.40
N PRO A 142 -23.01 -9.82 13.41
CA PRO A 142 -22.19 -9.13 14.42
C PRO A 142 -20.97 -8.45 13.83
N LYS A 143 -20.29 -9.07 12.83
CA LYS A 143 -19.15 -8.48 12.12
C LYS A 143 -19.60 -7.24 11.34
N LYS A 144 -20.71 -7.33 10.58
CA LYS A 144 -21.27 -6.17 9.87
C LYS A 144 -21.70 -5.05 10.81
N ALA A 145 -22.32 -5.36 11.95
CA ALA A 145 -22.70 -4.37 12.95
C ALA A 145 -21.47 -3.64 13.50
N ARG A 146 -20.37 -4.36 13.76
CA ARG A 146 -19.11 -3.78 14.20
C ARG A 146 -18.49 -2.87 13.15
N ILE A 147 -18.51 -3.27 11.86
CA ILE A 147 -18.03 -2.44 10.75
C ILE A 147 -18.86 -1.16 10.65
N ARG A 148 -20.21 -1.24 10.66
CA ARG A 148 -21.08 -0.05 10.60
C ARG A 148 -20.82 0.91 11.75
N LYS A 149 -20.62 0.38 12.97
CA LYS A 149 -20.29 1.19 14.15
C LYS A 149 -18.94 1.90 13.96
N ALA A 150 -17.93 1.20 13.45
CA ALA A 150 -16.61 1.78 13.18
C ALA A 150 -16.69 2.86 12.09
N MET A 151 -17.49 2.64 11.02
CA MET A 151 -17.72 3.64 9.97
C MET A 151 -18.35 4.91 10.54
N ALA A 152 -19.39 4.78 11.37
CA ALA A 152 -20.06 5.92 12.01
C ALA A 152 -19.11 6.69 12.95
N GLU A 153 -18.29 5.97 13.74
CA GLU A 153 -17.30 6.58 14.63
C GLU A 153 -16.21 7.31 13.86
N PHE A 154 -15.71 6.70 12.77
CA PHE A 154 -14.71 7.32 11.91
C PHE A 154 -15.26 8.58 11.22
N ASP A 155 -16.49 8.52 10.72
CA ASP A 155 -17.14 9.65 10.08
C ASP A 155 -17.28 10.84 11.05
N GLU A 156 -17.83 10.61 12.23
CA GLU A 156 -18.08 11.66 13.23
C GLU A 156 -16.78 12.30 13.73
N ARG A 157 -15.76 11.49 14.01
CA ARG A 157 -14.56 11.94 14.72
C ARG A 157 -13.43 12.42 13.83
N PHE A 158 -13.33 11.87 12.62
CA PHE A 158 -12.19 12.11 11.73
C PHE A 158 -12.62 12.62 10.35
N PHE A 159 -13.51 11.90 9.66
CA PHE A 159 -13.79 12.16 8.24
C PHE A 159 -14.60 13.47 8.05
N THR A 160 -15.76 13.59 8.67
CA THR A 160 -16.61 14.79 8.54
C THR A 160 -15.89 16.08 8.99
N PRO A 161 -15.15 16.13 10.12
CA PRO A 161 -14.33 17.30 10.47
C PRO A 161 -13.28 17.65 9.43
N SER A 162 -12.58 16.65 8.88
CA SER A 162 -11.55 16.84 7.84
C SER A 162 -12.13 17.38 6.55
N ARG A 163 -13.28 16.86 6.12
CA ARG A 163 -14.00 17.31 4.94
C ARG A 163 -14.46 18.77 5.10
N ARG A 164 -15.13 19.11 6.22
CA ARG A 164 -15.59 20.49 6.49
C ARG A 164 -14.45 21.49 6.48
N ARG A 165 -13.29 21.13 7.02
CA ARG A 165 -12.12 21.99 6.96
C ARG A 165 -11.68 22.27 5.53
N ARG A 166 -11.68 21.28 4.64
CA ARG A 166 -11.30 21.46 3.22
C ARG A 166 -12.33 22.26 2.44
N GLU A 167 -13.62 22.02 2.69
CA GLU A 167 -14.70 22.82 2.13
C GLU A 167 -14.59 24.28 2.57
N ALA A 168 -14.21 24.55 3.83
CA ALA A 168 -13.96 25.91 4.32
C ALA A 168 -12.76 26.56 3.62
N LEU A 169 -11.65 25.84 3.41
CA LEU A 169 -10.49 26.36 2.65
C LEU A 169 -10.86 26.68 1.21
N LEU A 170 -11.66 25.84 0.57
CA LEU A 170 -12.15 26.09 -0.79
C LEU A 170 -13.01 27.38 -0.84
N ALA A 171 -13.88 27.58 0.15
CA ALA A 171 -14.67 28.81 0.26
C ALA A 171 -13.80 30.08 0.45
N GLU A 172 -12.65 29.98 1.15
CA GLU A 172 -11.68 31.09 1.24
C GLU A 172 -11.06 31.42 -0.11
N VAL A 173 -10.73 30.39 -0.91
CA VAL A 173 -10.23 30.59 -2.29
C VAL A 173 -11.30 31.23 -3.18
N GLU A 174 -12.55 30.75 -3.14
CA GLU A 174 -13.66 31.31 -3.90
C GLU A 174 -13.96 32.78 -3.52
N ALA A 175 -13.73 33.13 -2.26
CA ALA A 175 -13.88 34.50 -1.76
C ALA A 175 -12.65 35.38 -2.04
N GLY A 176 -11.60 34.89 -2.68
CA GLY A 176 -10.36 35.61 -2.99
C GLY A 176 -9.52 35.97 -1.77
N ARG A 177 -9.66 35.23 -0.67
CA ARG A 177 -8.87 35.42 0.57
C ARG A 177 -7.70 34.44 0.70
N MET A 178 -7.64 33.45 -0.17
CA MET A 178 -6.60 32.42 -0.23
C MET A 178 -6.28 32.10 -1.68
N GLU A 179 -5.03 31.81 -2.01
CA GLU A 179 -4.65 31.37 -3.35
C GLU A 179 -4.94 29.85 -3.51
N LYS A 180 -5.19 29.43 -4.75
CA LYS A 180 -5.56 28.04 -5.03
C LYS A 180 -4.42 27.05 -4.77
N ASP A 181 -3.18 27.47 -4.93
CA ASP A 181 -1.97 26.67 -4.67
C ASP A 181 -1.64 26.52 -3.18
N GLU A 182 -2.36 27.22 -2.30
CA GLU A 182 -2.32 27.00 -0.85
C GLU A 182 -3.26 25.89 -0.38
N LEU A 183 -4.13 25.35 -1.26
CA LEU A 183 -4.97 24.20 -0.91
C LEU A 183 -4.14 22.93 -0.67
N PRO A 184 -4.55 22.03 0.27
CA PRO A 184 -3.85 20.80 0.51
C PRO A 184 -3.81 19.89 -0.73
N ASP A 185 -2.65 19.32 -1.04
CA ASP A 185 -2.48 18.27 -2.05
C ASP A 185 -2.79 16.88 -1.43
N ASP A 186 -4.06 16.62 -1.13
CA ASP A 186 -4.51 15.35 -0.58
C ASP A 186 -5.74 14.79 -1.33
N VAL A 187 -6.04 13.50 -1.09
CA VAL A 187 -7.13 12.79 -1.78
C VAL A 187 -8.47 13.47 -1.57
N LEU A 188 -8.78 13.84 -0.32
CA LEU A 188 -10.09 14.41 0.03
C LEU A 188 -10.30 15.77 -0.66
N MET A 189 -9.27 16.63 -0.71
CA MET A 189 -9.34 17.88 -1.45
C MET A 189 -9.50 17.64 -2.97
N ALA A 190 -8.78 16.67 -3.53
CA ALA A 190 -8.92 16.33 -4.95
C ALA A 190 -10.35 15.87 -5.29
N LEU A 191 -10.97 15.05 -4.42
CA LEU A 191 -12.36 14.62 -4.60
C LEU A 191 -13.35 15.77 -4.48
N ILE A 192 -13.17 16.70 -3.51
CA ILE A 192 -14.01 17.90 -3.34
C ILE A 192 -13.94 18.76 -4.60
N LEU A 193 -12.72 19.03 -5.10
CA LEU A 193 -12.52 19.79 -6.35
C LEU A 193 -13.10 19.09 -7.59
N GLY A 194 -13.18 17.76 -7.56
CA GLY A 194 -13.74 16.92 -8.62
C GLY A 194 -15.25 16.71 -8.55
N GLN A 195 -15.94 17.22 -7.51
CA GLN A 195 -17.32 16.87 -7.20
C GLN A 195 -18.33 17.17 -8.31
N GLU A 196 -18.16 18.26 -9.05
CA GLU A 196 -19.03 18.58 -10.20
C GLU A 196 -19.04 17.49 -11.27
N LYS A 197 -17.90 16.80 -11.46
CA LYS A 197 -17.75 15.73 -12.45
C LYS A 197 -18.12 14.36 -11.90
N LEU A 198 -17.81 14.11 -10.62
CA LEU A 198 -17.96 12.80 -9.98
C LEU A 198 -19.37 12.59 -9.43
N GLN A 199 -20.02 13.64 -8.97
CA GLN A 199 -21.37 13.61 -8.36
C GLN A 199 -21.49 12.55 -7.24
N MET A 200 -20.44 12.43 -6.40
CA MET A 200 -20.39 11.46 -5.31
C MET A 200 -21.38 11.79 -4.21
N THR A 201 -21.97 10.76 -3.64
CA THR A 201 -22.76 10.87 -2.40
C THR A 201 -21.83 11.00 -1.18
N ASP A 202 -22.38 11.45 -0.04
CA ASP A 202 -21.61 11.51 1.21
C ASP A 202 -21.11 10.13 1.65
N GLU A 203 -21.89 9.08 1.41
CA GLU A 203 -21.49 7.70 1.68
C GLU A 203 -20.30 7.27 0.81
N GLN A 204 -20.30 7.61 -0.48
CA GLN A 204 -19.17 7.31 -1.37
C GLN A 204 -17.90 8.05 -0.98
N PHE A 205 -18.01 9.30 -0.54
CA PHE A 205 -16.88 10.05 0.02
C PHE A 205 -16.29 9.36 1.27
N LEU A 206 -17.16 8.94 2.20
CA LEU A 206 -16.74 8.24 3.41
C LEU A 206 -16.07 6.90 3.09
N GLN A 207 -16.68 6.11 2.20
CA GLN A 207 -16.12 4.82 1.75
C GLN A 207 -14.75 5.00 1.11
N GLU A 208 -14.55 6.03 0.28
CA GLU A 208 -13.25 6.32 -0.34
C GLU A 208 -12.20 6.70 0.71
N GLY A 209 -12.54 7.53 1.70
CA GLY A 209 -11.65 7.85 2.81
C GLY A 209 -11.21 6.62 3.61
N ILE A 210 -12.15 5.72 3.92
CA ILE A 210 -11.86 4.43 4.59
C ILE A 210 -10.99 3.54 3.70
N PHE A 211 -11.28 3.49 2.39
CA PHE A 211 -10.52 2.70 1.43
C PHE A 211 -9.05 3.14 1.38
N TYR A 212 -8.76 4.44 1.31
CA TYR A 212 -7.38 4.92 1.32
C TYR A 212 -6.65 4.56 2.61
N MET A 213 -7.31 4.64 3.76
CA MET A 213 -6.74 4.21 5.03
C MET A 213 -6.36 2.72 5.02
N LEU A 214 -7.24 1.86 4.49
CA LEU A 214 -6.99 0.42 4.35
C LEU A 214 -5.89 0.13 3.33
N ALA A 215 -6.00 0.70 2.14
CA ALA A 215 -5.11 0.42 1.02
C ALA A 215 -3.67 0.83 1.30
N GLY A 216 -3.47 1.99 1.93
CA GLY A 216 -2.14 2.52 2.24
C GLY A 216 -1.48 1.83 3.42
N ALA A 217 -2.21 1.57 4.51
CA ALA A 217 -1.61 1.01 5.72
C ALA A 217 -1.26 -0.48 5.57
N HIS A 218 -2.24 -1.34 5.33
CA HIS A 218 -2.03 -2.79 5.37
C HIS A 218 -0.99 -3.30 4.36
N THR A 219 -1.07 -2.85 3.12
CA THR A 219 -0.17 -3.37 2.08
C THR A 219 1.27 -2.96 2.32
N THR A 220 1.47 -1.72 2.77
CA THR A 220 2.80 -1.13 2.94
C THR A 220 3.51 -1.70 4.17
N ILE A 221 2.78 -2.01 5.25
CA ILE A 221 3.36 -2.65 6.43
C ILE A 221 3.88 -4.05 6.12
N HIS A 222 3.10 -4.85 5.38
CA HIS A 222 3.57 -6.16 4.95
C HIS A 222 4.84 -6.04 4.11
N SER A 223 4.88 -5.06 3.20
CA SER A 223 6.07 -4.79 2.39
C SER A 223 7.27 -4.37 3.25
N LEU A 224 7.06 -3.50 4.24
CA LEU A 224 8.12 -3.04 5.15
C LEU A 224 8.70 -4.19 5.99
N ALA A 225 7.83 -4.99 6.63
CA ALA A 225 8.27 -6.09 7.49
C ALA A 225 9.05 -7.15 6.71
N HIS A 226 8.59 -7.49 5.50
CA HIS A 226 9.33 -8.40 4.63
C HIS A 226 10.64 -7.80 4.13
N ALA A 227 10.65 -6.52 3.73
CA ALA A 227 11.87 -5.86 3.28
C ALA A 227 12.94 -5.81 4.36
N MET A 228 12.56 -5.50 5.61
CA MET A 228 13.49 -5.51 6.74
C MET A 228 13.99 -6.92 7.06
N HIS A 229 13.10 -7.93 7.04
CA HIS A 229 13.50 -9.32 7.28
C HIS A 229 14.51 -9.80 6.24
N GLU A 230 14.20 -9.65 4.96
CA GLU A 230 15.08 -10.07 3.86
C GLU A 230 16.41 -9.31 3.88
N LEU A 231 16.38 -8.01 4.22
CA LEU A 231 17.59 -7.21 4.33
C LEU A 231 18.49 -7.69 5.48
N PHE A 232 17.93 -7.98 6.67
CA PHE A 232 18.70 -8.53 7.79
C PHE A 232 19.33 -9.87 7.44
N GLU A 233 18.55 -10.80 6.86
CA GLU A 233 19.06 -12.11 6.44
C GLU A 233 20.16 -11.97 5.37
N TRP A 234 19.98 -11.04 4.43
CA TRP A 234 20.94 -10.78 3.37
C TRP A 234 22.27 -10.26 3.92
N LEU A 235 22.22 -9.23 4.77
CA LEU A 235 23.42 -8.60 5.33
C LEU A 235 24.20 -9.53 6.28
N ASP A 236 23.52 -10.44 6.97
CA ASP A 236 24.18 -11.47 7.75
C ASP A 236 24.95 -12.47 6.87
N ALA A 237 24.37 -12.82 5.71
CA ALA A 237 25.00 -13.73 4.75
C ALA A 237 26.04 -13.05 3.85
N HIS A 238 25.90 -11.72 3.63
CA HIS A 238 26.70 -10.90 2.73
C HIS A 238 27.18 -9.61 3.41
N PRO A 239 28.09 -9.71 4.42
CA PRO A 239 28.56 -8.55 5.17
C PRO A 239 29.33 -7.52 4.29
N GLU A 240 29.82 -7.94 3.13
CA GLU A 240 30.43 -7.05 2.13
C GLU A 240 29.47 -6.01 1.58
N ASP A 241 28.17 -6.30 1.54
CA ASP A 241 27.13 -5.39 1.04
C ASP A 241 26.71 -4.32 2.06
N ILE A 242 27.16 -4.40 3.31
CA ILE A 242 26.93 -3.34 4.32
C ILE A 242 27.45 -2.00 3.84
N ALA A 243 28.59 -1.98 3.13
CA ALA A 243 29.15 -0.74 2.57
C ALA A 243 28.20 -0.09 1.55
N LEU A 244 27.43 -0.89 0.80
CA LEU A 244 26.49 -0.37 -0.21
C LEU A 244 25.33 0.42 0.42
N LEU A 245 25.00 0.20 1.68
CA LEU A 245 23.98 1.00 2.37
C LEU A 245 24.36 2.50 2.41
N LYS A 246 25.67 2.83 2.42
CA LYS A 246 26.20 4.21 2.38
C LYS A 246 26.61 4.65 0.99
N ASP A 247 27.25 3.75 0.25
CA ASP A 247 27.96 4.08 -0.99
C ASP A 247 27.06 4.06 -2.22
N ASP A 248 25.95 3.30 -2.17
CA ASP A 248 25.00 3.21 -3.28
C ASP A 248 23.60 3.71 -2.85
N PRO A 249 23.21 4.93 -3.27
CA PRO A 249 21.97 5.57 -2.84
C PRO A 249 20.70 4.81 -3.28
N PHE A 250 20.82 3.83 -4.19
CA PHE A 250 19.71 3.05 -4.69
C PHE A 250 19.67 1.61 -4.16
N PHE A 251 20.65 1.22 -3.34
CA PHE A 251 20.74 -0.17 -2.86
C PHE A 251 19.54 -0.57 -2.01
N ILE A 252 19.12 0.25 -1.05
CA ILE A 252 17.94 0.00 -0.20
C ILE A 252 16.68 -0.14 -1.06
N GLN A 253 16.53 0.69 -2.08
CA GLN A 253 15.37 0.60 -2.98
C GLN A 253 15.38 -0.71 -3.77
N ARG A 254 16.54 -1.19 -4.25
CA ARG A 254 16.64 -2.52 -4.87
C ARG A 254 16.31 -3.64 -3.90
N CYS A 255 16.74 -3.55 -2.65
CA CYS A 255 16.36 -4.49 -1.59
C CYS A 255 14.84 -4.56 -1.42
N VAL A 256 14.15 -3.42 -1.40
CA VAL A 256 12.69 -3.35 -1.30
C VAL A 256 12.01 -3.92 -2.55
N PHE A 257 12.51 -3.65 -3.74
CA PHE A 257 11.94 -4.19 -4.99
C PHE A 257 12.02 -5.71 -5.03
N GLU A 258 13.16 -6.28 -4.66
CA GLU A 258 13.34 -7.73 -4.66
C GLU A 258 12.48 -8.41 -3.58
N SER A 259 12.37 -7.80 -2.40
CA SER A 259 11.45 -8.26 -1.37
C SER A 259 10.00 -8.26 -1.86
N LEU A 260 9.55 -7.20 -2.52
CA LEU A 260 8.21 -7.11 -3.10
C LEU A 260 7.96 -8.15 -4.19
N ARG A 261 8.94 -8.42 -5.03
CA ARG A 261 8.85 -9.47 -6.04
C ARG A 261 8.53 -10.82 -5.41
N LEU A 262 9.21 -11.16 -4.34
CA LEU A 262 9.03 -12.42 -3.61
C LEU A 262 7.78 -12.43 -2.71
N HIS A 263 7.46 -11.29 -2.09
CA HIS A 263 6.41 -11.14 -1.09
C HIS A 263 5.39 -10.06 -1.49
N PRO A 264 4.69 -10.21 -2.63
CA PRO A 264 3.67 -9.23 -3.02
C PRO A 264 2.59 -9.13 -1.93
N SER A 265 2.26 -7.91 -1.50
CA SER A 265 1.23 -7.67 -0.48
C SER A 265 -0.15 -8.18 -0.92
N SER A 266 -0.39 -8.22 -2.22
CA SER A 266 -1.55 -8.86 -2.85
C SER A 266 -1.05 -9.94 -3.79
N PRO A 267 -0.82 -11.18 -3.28
CA PRO A 267 -0.20 -12.26 -4.06
C PRO A 267 -1.09 -12.75 -5.21
N VAL A 268 -2.39 -12.53 -5.10
CA VAL A 268 -3.39 -12.87 -6.12
C VAL A 268 -4.33 -11.71 -6.36
N ALA A 269 -4.84 -11.61 -7.60
CA ALA A 269 -5.98 -10.77 -7.92
C ALA A 269 -7.11 -11.65 -8.43
N LYS A 270 -8.37 -11.29 -8.10
CA LYS A 270 -9.55 -11.99 -8.63
C LYS A 270 -10.26 -11.11 -9.65
N ARG A 271 -10.70 -11.74 -10.72
CA ARG A 271 -11.43 -11.09 -11.80
C ARG A 271 -12.68 -11.90 -12.12
N ARG A 272 -13.78 -11.22 -12.35
CA ARG A 272 -15.06 -11.83 -12.76
C ARG A 272 -15.36 -11.45 -14.20
N ALA A 273 -15.67 -12.43 -15.02
CA ALA A 273 -16.02 -12.21 -16.43
C ALA A 273 -17.38 -11.50 -16.54
N LEU A 274 -17.42 -10.42 -17.32
CA LEU A 274 -18.63 -9.65 -17.64
C LEU A 274 -19.34 -10.20 -18.90
N CYS A 275 -18.61 -10.92 -19.71
CA CYS A 275 -19.07 -11.67 -20.90
C CYS A 275 -18.06 -12.81 -21.15
N PRO A 276 -18.30 -13.72 -22.08
CA PRO A 276 -17.32 -14.76 -22.42
C PRO A 276 -15.97 -14.17 -22.84
N VAL A 277 -14.87 -14.66 -22.25
CA VAL A 277 -13.49 -14.21 -22.46
C VAL A 277 -12.62 -15.43 -22.70
N THR A 278 -11.74 -15.35 -23.71
CA THR A 278 -10.70 -16.36 -23.95
C THR A 278 -9.38 -15.91 -23.29
N LEU A 279 -8.82 -16.75 -22.43
CA LEU A 279 -7.51 -16.53 -21.82
C LEU A 279 -6.36 -16.85 -22.80
N VAL A 280 -5.14 -16.45 -22.45
CA VAL A 280 -3.95 -16.67 -23.33
C VAL A 280 -3.72 -18.15 -23.60
N GLU A 281 -3.96 -18.98 -22.59
CA GLU A 281 -3.79 -20.44 -22.66
C GLU A 281 -4.91 -21.13 -23.48
N GLY A 282 -5.92 -20.38 -23.94
CA GLY A 282 -7.01 -20.84 -24.79
C GLY A 282 -8.25 -21.30 -24.05
N GLU A 283 -8.28 -21.21 -22.71
CA GLU A 283 -9.48 -21.50 -21.94
C GLU A 283 -10.54 -20.42 -22.16
N GLU A 284 -11.79 -20.86 -22.30
CA GLU A 284 -12.95 -19.98 -22.36
C GLU A 284 -13.58 -19.85 -20.97
N VAL A 285 -13.64 -18.60 -20.48
CA VAL A 285 -14.29 -18.23 -19.23
C VAL A 285 -15.64 -17.62 -19.57
N VAL A 286 -16.73 -18.22 -19.08
CA VAL A 286 -18.07 -17.71 -19.35
C VAL A 286 -18.45 -16.59 -18.38
N GLU A 287 -19.49 -15.83 -18.74
CA GLU A 287 -20.00 -14.73 -17.91
C GLU A 287 -20.27 -15.17 -16.47
N GLY A 288 -19.80 -14.41 -15.50
CA GLY A 288 -19.96 -14.63 -14.06
C GLY A 288 -18.90 -15.53 -13.41
N GLU A 289 -18.09 -16.26 -14.17
CA GLU A 289 -16.99 -17.08 -13.64
C GLU A 289 -15.80 -16.21 -13.20
N GLU A 290 -14.94 -16.79 -12.34
CA GLU A 290 -13.79 -16.09 -11.77
C GLU A 290 -12.47 -16.58 -12.38
N VAL A 291 -11.57 -15.62 -12.62
CA VAL A 291 -10.17 -15.84 -12.95
C VAL A 291 -9.33 -15.39 -11.76
N VAL A 292 -8.53 -16.29 -11.21
CA VAL A 292 -7.51 -16.03 -10.19
C VAL A 292 -6.19 -15.75 -10.88
N VAL A 293 -5.69 -14.54 -10.74
CA VAL A 293 -4.41 -14.11 -11.30
C VAL A 293 -3.33 -14.25 -10.24
N ASN A 294 -2.48 -15.27 -10.34
CA ASN A 294 -1.44 -15.59 -9.36
C ASN A 294 -0.16 -14.81 -9.64
N MET A 295 -0.12 -13.56 -9.18
CA MET A 295 1.04 -12.67 -9.37
C MET A 295 2.28 -13.16 -8.62
N ARG A 296 2.10 -13.82 -7.46
CA ARG A 296 3.22 -14.39 -6.71
C ARG A 296 3.97 -15.45 -7.49
N GLN A 297 3.24 -16.32 -8.21
CA GLN A 297 3.85 -17.34 -9.05
C GLN A 297 4.47 -16.72 -10.31
N ALA A 298 3.76 -15.76 -10.94
CA ALA A 298 4.27 -15.05 -12.10
C ALA A 298 5.61 -14.34 -11.83
N ASN A 299 5.77 -13.76 -10.63
CA ASN A 299 7.01 -13.10 -10.20
C ASN A 299 8.20 -14.06 -9.99
N ARG A 300 8.00 -15.36 -10.16
CA ARG A 300 9.02 -16.41 -10.04
C ARG A 300 9.35 -17.07 -11.40
N ASN A 301 8.98 -16.40 -12.48
CA ASN A 301 9.32 -16.91 -13.81
C ASN A 301 10.85 -16.82 -14.08
N PRO A 302 11.56 -17.95 -14.27
CA PRO A 302 13.01 -17.94 -14.45
C PRO A 302 13.47 -17.26 -15.76
N GLU A 303 12.59 -17.16 -16.75
CA GLU A 303 12.87 -16.44 -17.99
C GLU A 303 13.17 -14.96 -17.76
N PHE A 304 12.49 -14.34 -16.78
CA PHE A 304 12.62 -12.91 -16.49
C PHE A 304 13.48 -12.63 -15.26
N PHE A 305 13.46 -13.54 -14.27
CA PHE A 305 14.10 -13.36 -12.98
C PHE A 305 15.29 -14.29 -12.71
N GLY A 306 15.79 -15.02 -13.75
CA GLY A 306 17.00 -15.86 -13.69
C GLY A 306 16.78 -17.23 -13.06
N GLU A 307 17.87 -17.99 -12.89
CA GLU A 307 17.84 -19.40 -12.52
C GLU A 307 17.33 -19.69 -11.11
N ASP A 308 17.55 -18.75 -10.15
CA ASP A 308 17.12 -18.86 -8.75
C ASP A 308 15.98 -17.86 -8.43
N PRO A 309 14.80 -17.95 -9.09
CA PRO A 309 13.76 -16.94 -8.95
C PRO A 309 13.07 -16.94 -7.57
N ASP A 310 13.24 -17.98 -6.77
CA ASP A 310 12.69 -18.11 -5.41
C ASP A 310 13.62 -17.54 -4.34
N ARG A 311 14.86 -17.23 -4.66
CA ARG A 311 15.83 -16.65 -3.70
C ARG A 311 15.84 -15.15 -3.74
N TYR A 312 15.97 -14.54 -2.57
CA TYR A 312 16.19 -13.11 -2.45
C TYR A 312 17.59 -12.75 -2.94
N ASN A 313 17.68 -11.76 -3.82
CA ASN A 313 18.93 -11.21 -4.33
C ASN A 313 18.74 -9.76 -4.79
N PRO A 314 19.18 -8.75 -4.02
CA PRO A 314 19.04 -7.34 -4.37
C PRO A 314 19.89 -6.90 -5.56
N HIS A 315 20.81 -7.77 -6.03
CA HIS A 315 21.61 -7.57 -7.25
C HIS A 315 21.01 -8.25 -8.49
N ARG A 316 19.76 -8.73 -8.37
CA ARG A 316 19.10 -9.46 -9.46
C ARG A 316 19.01 -8.62 -10.73
N GLU A 317 19.47 -9.18 -11.83
CA GLU A 317 19.24 -8.64 -13.17
C GLU A 317 17.89 -9.14 -13.70
N VAL A 318 17.02 -8.21 -14.08
CA VAL A 318 15.71 -8.51 -14.64
C VAL A 318 15.73 -8.29 -16.15
N THR A 319 15.24 -9.28 -16.89
CA THR A 319 15.27 -9.27 -18.35
C THR A 319 13.87 -9.00 -18.95
N GLY A 320 13.79 -8.91 -20.27
CA GLY A 320 12.53 -8.80 -21.01
C GLY A 320 11.75 -7.49 -20.74
N GLY A 321 12.41 -6.44 -20.23
CA GLY A 321 11.75 -5.14 -19.95
C GLY A 321 10.72 -5.22 -18.83
N LYS A 322 10.83 -6.21 -17.94
CA LYS A 322 9.99 -6.32 -16.74
C LYS A 322 10.53 -5.42 -15.63
N THR A 323 9.71 -5.11 -14.64
CA THR A 323 10.12 -4.32 -13.46
C THR A 323 10.79 -5.21 -12.42
N ALA A 324 11.70 -4.66 -11.61
CA ALA A 324 12.41 -5.40 -10.56
C ALA A 324 11.45 -6.02 -9.52
N TYR A 325 10.31 -5.37 -9.25
CA TYR A 325 9.27 -5.86 -8.34
C TYR A 325 8.20 -6.75 -9.04
N GLY A 326 8.38 -7.09 -10.32
CA GLY A 326 7.45 -7.91 -11.09
C GLY A 326 6.04 -7.32 -11.17
N LEU A 327 5.01 -8.14 -10.91
CA LEU A 327 3.60 -7.75 -10.93
C LEU A 327 3.05 -7.32 -9.56
N SER A 328 3.90 -7.12 -8.55
CA SER A 328 3.46 -6.85 -7.16
C SER A 328 2.65 -5.55 -7.01
N MET A 329 2.79 -4.61 -7.93
CA MET A 329 1.99 -3.38 -7.98
C MET A 329 0.80 -3.48 -8.94
N GLY A 330 0.41 -4.69 -9.35
CA GLY A 330 -0.66 -4.93 -10.32
C GLY A 330 -0.30 -4.44 -11.72
N TYR A 331 -1.26 -4.57 -12.63
CA TYR A 331 -1.12 -4.15 -14.02
C TYR A 331 -2.45 -3.67 -14.61
N GLY A 332 -2.42 -2.95 -15.74
CA GLY A 332 -3.62 -2.51 -16.46
C GLY A 332 -4.43 -1.45 -15.69
N MET A 333 -5.75 -1.54 -15.79
CA MET A 333 -6.71 -0.56 -15.24
C MET A 333 -6.53 -0.34 -13.74
N HIS A 334 -6.34 -1.42 -12.98
CA HIS A 334 -6.17 -1.43 -11.53
C HIS A 334 -4.72 -1.50 -11.06
N ALA A 335 -3.73 -1.15 -11.91
CA ALA A 335 -2.36 -0.96 -11.42
C ALA A 335 -2.37 0.03 -10.24
N CYS A 336 -1.58 -0.26 -9.21
CA CYS A 336 -1.56 0.53 -7.98
C CYS A 336 -1.34 2.02 -8.30
N ILE A 337 -2.28 2.87 -7.89
CA ILE A 337 -2.19 4.33 -8.08
C ILE A 337 -1.07 4.91 -7.21
N GLY A 338 -0.88 4.35 -6.00
CA GLY A 338 0.15 4.75 -5.04
C GLY A 338 1.52 4.10 -5.25
N ARG A 339 1.74 3.39 -6.36
CA ARG A 339 3.00 2.68 -6.60
C ARG A 339 4.24 3.53 -6.36
N ASN A 340 4.30 4.68 -7.02
CA ASN A 340 5.46 5.55 -6.91
C ASN A 340 5.59 6.20 -5.53
N LEU A 341 4.46 6.47 -4.85
CA LEU A 341 4.47 6.93 -3.46
C LEU A 341 5.04 5.85 -2.53
N ALA A 342 4.63 4.59 -2.71
CA ALA A 342 5.01 3.49 -1.82
C ALA A 342 6.47 3.05 -2.01
N ILE A 343 6.92 2.87 -3.26
CA ILE A 343 8.21 2.24 -3.57
C ILE A 343 9.12 3.09 -4.47
N GLY A 344 8.67 4.27 -4.88
CA GLY A 344 9.43 5.15 -5.76
C GLY A 344 9.46 4.69 -7.22
N VAL A 345 10.45 5.18 -7.93
CA VAL A 345 10.68 4.89 -9.35
C VAL A 345 11.98 4.10 -9.49
N GLU A 346 12.00 3.08 -10.36
CA GLU A 346 13.23 2.35 -10.66
C GLU A 346 14.33 3.31 -11.15
N PRO A 347 15.53 3.27 -10.54
CA PRO A 347 16.63 4.13 -10.96
C PRO A 347 17.05 3.77 -12.39
N ARG A 348 17.32 4.79 -13.18
CA ARG A 348 17.88 4.67 -14.54
C ARG A 348 19.35 5.06 -14.53
N PRO A 349 20.15 4.69 -15.55
CA PRO A 349 21.58 5.05 -15.59
C PRO A 349 21.91 6.52 -15.39
N ASN A 350 20.94 7.42 -15.67
CA ASN A 350 21.10 8.87 -15.53
C ASN A 350 20.32 9.44 -14.32
N SER A 351 19.81 8.61 -13.42
CA SER A 351 19.13 9.08 -12.20
C SER A 351 20.13 9.76 -11.29
N THR A 352 19.74 10.93 -10.76
CA THR A 352 20.50 11.66 -9.75
C THR A 352 19.76 11.61 -8.43
N CYS A 353 20.46 11.62 -7.30
CA CYS A 353 19.86 11.55 -5.96
C CYS A 353 18.93 12.74 -5.66
N GLU A 354 19.21 13.91 -6.24
CA GLU A 354 18.48 15.15 -5.96
C GLU A 354 17.03 15.13 -6.40
N ASP A 355 16.78 14.51 -7.58
CA ASP A 355 15.46 14.45 -8.22
C ASP A 355 14.86 13.03 -8.27
N HIS A 356 15.52 12.08 -7.58
CA HIS A 356 15.04 10.72 -7.52
C HIS A 356 13.89 10.58 -6.53
N GLN A 357 12.90 9.78 -6.89
CA GLN A 357 11.79 9.41 -6.03
C GLN A 357 12.07 8.01 -5.46
N TYR A 358 12.35 7.97 -4.15
CA TYR A 358 12.74 6.73 -3.45
C TYR A 358 11.55 5.89 -3.03
N GLY A 359 10.44 6.54 -2.65
CA GLY A 359 9.25 5.88 -2.11
C GLY A 359 9.27 5.74 -0.59
N THR A 360 8.07 5.65 -0.02
CA THR A 360 7.87 5.62 1.43
C THR A 360 8.56 4.42 2.11
N VAL A 361 8.44 3.20 1.54
CA VAL A 361 9.03 2.00 2.14
C VAL A 361 10.55 2.06 2.18
N PRO A 362 11.27 2.34 1.07
CA PRO A 362 12.72 2.50 1.12
C PRO A 362 13.18 3.57 2.11
N LEU A 363 12.49 4.71 2.19
CA LEU A 363 12.84 5.80 3.11
C LEU A 363 12.59 5.44 4.58
N ILE A 364 11.57 4.64 4.89
CA ILE A 364 11.37 4.11 6.25
C ILE A 364 12.48 3.10 6.59
N VAL A 365 12.81 2.19 5.67
CA VAL A 365 13.93 1.23 5.87
C VAL A 365 15.23 1.98 6.14
N GLU A 366 15.56 2.98 5.31
CA GLU A 366 16.74 3.82 5.51
C GLU A 366 16.74 4.48 6.88
N SER A 367 15.63 5.09 7.28
CA SER A 367 15.51 5.78 8.57
C SER A 367 15.65 4.83 9.75
N LEU A 368 15.06 3.62 9.69
CA LEU A 368 15.22 2.59 10.73
C LEU A 368 16.69 2.17 10.87
N LEU A 369 17.41 1.98 9.75
CA LEU A 369 18.84 1.67 9.76
C LEU A 369 19.68 2.80 10.36
N ARG A 370 19.33 4.07 10.08
CA ARG A 370 19.97 5.26 10.70
C ARG A 370 19.75 5.33 12.21
N PHE A 371 18.62 4.83 12.69
CA PHE A 371 18.34 4.72 14.12
C PHE A 371 18.98 3.48 14.77
N GLY A 372 19.77 2.72 14.03
CA GLY A 372 20.47 1.53 14.53
C GLY A 372 19.53 0.37 14.85
N VAL A 373 18.45 0.20 14.06
CA VAL A 373 17.53 -0.92 14.23
C VAL A 373 18.24 -2.26 13.99
N GLN A 374 18.02 -3.21 14.89
CA GLN A 374 18.52 -4.59 14.80
C GLN A 374 17.44 -5.55 15.27
N ARG A 375 17.55 -6.82 14.87
CA ARG A 375 16.69 -7.87 15.46
C ARG A 375 16.93 -7.96 16.96
N ASP A 376 15.87 -8.10 17.75
CA ASP A 376 16.01 -8.33 19.18
C ASP A 376 16.58 -9.73 19.41
N PRO A 377 17.78 -9.89 20.04
CA PRO A 377 18.37 -11.19 20.29
C PRO A 377 17.58 -12.02 21.31
N GLU A 378 16.70 -11.40 22.09
CA GLU A 378 15.85 -12.07 23.09
C GLU A 378 14.44 -12.37 22.57
N GLY A 379 14.08 -11.89 21.36
CA GLY A 379 12.78 -12.04 20.75
C GLY A 379 12.81 -12.80 19.43
N GLU A 380 11.81 -13.65 19.17
CA GLU A 380 11.66 -14.36 17.91
C GLU A 380 10.54 -13.75 17.07
N PRO A 381 10.79 -13.44 15.78
CA PRO A 381 9.73 -13.03 14.86
C PRO A 381 8.67 -14.12 14.70
N ARG A 382 7.39 -13.74 14.75
CA ARG A 382 6.25 -14.64 14.60
C ARG A 382 5.46 -14.33 13.36
N LYS A 383 5.12 -15.36 12.59
CA LYS A 383 4.21 -15.24 11.44
C LYS A 383 2.76 -15.12 11.90
N ASP A 384 1.95 -14.44 11.12
CA ASP A 384 0.51 -14.40 11.34
C ASP A 384 -0.14 -15.67 10.78
N GLU A 385 -0.57 -16.56 11.67
CA GLU A 385 -1.24 -17.82 11.32
C GLU A 385 -2.75 -17.66 11.09
N THR A 386 -3.28 -16.46 11.29
CA THR A 386 -4.74 -16.20 11.16
C THR A 386 -5.17 -15.92 9.73
N ILE A 387 -4.23 -15.69 8.83
CA ILE A 387 -4.46 -15.40 7.42
C ILE A 387 -3.64 -16.32 6.50
N THR A 388 -4.13 -16.57 5.31
CA THR A 388 -3.43 -17.39 4.30
C THR A 388 -2.22 -16.70 3.67
N ARG A 389 -2.11 -15.39 3.82
CA ARG A 389 -0.97 -14.59 3.34
C ARG A 389 0.20 -14.75 4.31
N ILE A 390 1.39 -15.00 3.78
CA ILE A 390 2.61 -15.02 4.60
C ILE A 390 2.90 -13.57 5.02
N THR A 391 2.82 -13.31 6.32
CA THR A 391 3.13 -12.02 6.93
C THR A 391 3.55 -12.20 8.38
N TRP A 392 4.02 -11.14 9.02
CA TRP A 392 4.45 -11.15 10.40
C TRP A 392 3.34 -10.61 11.31
N SER A 393 3.08 -11.31 12.42
CA SER A 393 2.22 -10.80 13.51
C SER A 393 3.03 -10.04 14.56
N GLU A 394 4.29 -10.42 14.75
CA GLU A 394 5.26 -9.76 15.63
C GLU A 394 6.65 -9.86 15.02
N TYR A 395 7.44 -8.79 15.15
CA TYR A 395 8.83 -8.74 14.72
C TYR A 395 9.64 -7.90 15.71
N PRO A 396 10.14 -8.49 16.82
CA PRO A 396 10.86 -7.78 17.87
C PRO A 396 12.15 -7.15 17.34
N VAL A 397 12.39 -5.89 17.68
CA VAL A 397 13.58 -5.14 17.32
C VAL A 397 14.11 -4.33 18.49
N VAL A 398 15.41 -4.04 18.47
CA VAL A 398 16.09 -3.10 19.36
C VAL A 398 16.69 -1.96 18.57
N PHE A 399 16.87 -0.81 19.21
CA PHE A 399 17.50 0.36 18.63
C PHE A 399 18.82 0.63 19.32
N LYS A 400 19.92 0.65 18.57
CA LYS A 400 21.29 0.93 19.02
C LYS A 400 21.90 2.00 18.10
N PRO A 401 21.62 3.27 18.33
CA PRO A 401 22.10 4.35 17.45
C PRO A 401 23.61 4.37 17.25
N GLU A 402 24.38 3.93 18.26
CA GLU A 402 25.85 3.82 18.20
C GLU A 402 26.35 2.71 17.27
N GLU A 403 25.50 1.77 16.91
CA GLU A 403 25.76 0.67 15.98
C GLU A 403 25.04 0.87 14.63
N ALA A 404 24.59 2.10 14.32
CA ALA A 404 23.87 2.39 13.09
C ALA A 404 24.71 2.05 11.85
N LEU A 405 24.09 1.39 10.86
CA LEU A 405 24.77 0.96 9.65
C LEU A 405 25.00 2.10 8.64
N ILE A 406 24.19 3.19 8.73
CA ILE A 406 24.23 4.35 7.81
C ILE A 406 24.12 5.66 8.56
#